data_89c355663c0ff4fd412807cf912748f4
#
_entry.id   89c355663c0ff4fd412807cf912748f4
#
_cell.length_a   1.000
_cell.length_b   1.000
_cell.length_c   1.000
_cell.angle_alpha   90.00
_cell.angle_beta   90.00
_cell.angle_gamma   90.00
#
_symmetry.space_group_name_H-M   'P 1'
#
loop_
_entity.id
_entity.type
_entity.pdbx_description
1 polymer ?
#
loop_
_entity_poly.entity_id
_entity_poly.type
_entity_poly.pdbx_seq_one_letter_code
_entity_poly.pdbx_strand_id
1 'polypeptide(L)'
;MSDKTQPKLWQVAGTLAIAVMAVGGMFVMTRATSRPMVSLGPVVGYATVRDHDAVLVAYGRSGGTIGPPFGSNDTWQERVAAIALDDGELLWDIQLHDTEGWERGVLAVADGLAYVATDEGLSVLQVDDGSIVVGDLGDGYVESFNGYNVDPRIDAVVALTDSGQVDAVPLGTTDIAAVPEDIAEAWRTTLIAESSPTGDSDFGTNQVDPAAMPTGMALPGGQLITVPKPYQSPDQQLLRDGKPLARLDGLLRPELVYEVVRTPAALATPGQLEEGTAMFNHHHSAAGPLGAEHGVVLVDGEPADDPGAEELRLFDVETGDTLAVIGGIDGYVRATATPKGPILVIAAAEGTGLDNDRVIIVRTDGRTTMTHIGDTDFWGRTRANVTTL
;
A
#
# COMPACT_ATOMS: atom_id res chain seq x y z
N MET A 1 53.52 48.39 -26.73
CA MET A 1 53.77 46.96 -26.83
C MET A 1 52.99 46.36 -25.65
N SER A 2 51.85 45.66 -25.93
CA SER A 2 51.02 45.07 -24.92
C SER A 2 51.36 43.60 -24.85
N ASP A 3 51.97 43.18 -23.77
CA ASP A 3 52.34 41.79 -23.50
C ASP A 3 51.08 41.00 -23.09
N LYS A 4 50.50 40.28 -24.03
CA LYS A 4 49.38 39.36 -23.75
C LYS A 4 49.93 38.09 -23.12
N THR A 5 49.96 38.03 -21.80
CA THR A 5 50.26 36.82 -21.04
C THR A 5 49.23 35.75 -21.39
N GLN A 6 49.58 34.80 -22.22
CA GLN A 6 48.78 33.58 -22.45
C GLN A 6 48.78 32.74 -21.16
N PRO A 7 47.62 32.34 -20.66
CA PRO A 7 47.57 31.44 -19.50
C PRO A 7 48.24 30.09 -19.88
N LYS A 8 49.13 29.63 -19.01
CA LYS A 8 49.85 28.40 -19.25
C LYS A 8 48.86 27.22 -19.32
N LEU A 9 48.95 26.39 -20.34
CA LEU A 9 48.02 25.29 -20.66
C LEU A 9 47.72 24.38 -19.43
N TRP A 10 48.68 24.19 -18.53
CA TRP A 10 48.49 23.37 -17.33
C TRP A 10 47.67 24.06 -16.22
N GLN A 11 47.54 25.40 -16.19
CA GLN A 11 46.64 26.09 -15.31
C GLN A 11 45.19 25.89 -15.76
N VAL A 12 44.92 25.91 -17.06
CA VAL A 12 43.57 25.64 -17.59
C VAL A 12 43.18 24.19 -17.35
N ALA A 13 44.11 23.25 -17.55
CA ALA A 13 43.88 21.82 -17.28
C ALA A 13 43.60 21.55 -15.78
N GLY A 14 44.34 22.21 -14.88
CA GLY A 14 44.13 22.08 -13.45
C GLY A 14 42.76 22.59 -12.99
N THR A 15 42.34 23.75 -13.51
CA THR A 15 41.03 24.33 -13.20
C THR A 15 39.88 23.43 -13.72
N LEU A 16 40.05 22.86 -14.92
CA LEU A 16 39.07 21.96 -15.49
C LEU A 16 38.94 20.65 -14.66
N ALA A 17 40.06 20.09 -14.22
CA ALA A 17 40.08 18.89 -13.38
C ALA A 17 39.40 19.12 -12.02
N ILE A 18 39.61 20.27 -11.39
CA ILE A 18 38.95 20.65 -10.12
C ILE A 18 37.45 20.85 -10.34
N ALA A 19 37.04 21.49 -11.43
CA ALA A 19 35.64 21.69 -11.77
C ALA A 19 34.93 20.34 -12.00
N VAL A 20 35.54 19.39 -12.72
CA VAL A 20 35.01 18.05 -12.96
C VAL A 20 34.91 17.25 -11.65
N MET A 21 35.92 17.34 -10.77
CA MET A 21 35.87 16.69 -9.46
C MET A 21 34.81 17.32 -8.54
N ALA A 22 34.63 18.63 -8.56
CA ALA A 22 33.61 19.32 -7.78
C ALA A 22 32.20 18.96 -8.25
N VAL A 23 31.96 18.96 -9.57
CA VAL A 23 30.66 18.57 -10.16
C VAL A 23 30.41 17.06 -9.94
N GLY A 24 31.41 16.22 -10.13
CA GLY A 24 31.31 14.79 -9.85
C GLY A 24 31.08 14.48 -8.37
N GLY A 25 31.77 15.19 -7.48
CA GLY A 25 31.57 15.07 -6.02
C GLY A 25 30.19 15.54 -5.56
N MET A 26 29.69 16.64 -6.14
CA MET A 26 28.34 17.13 -5.87
C MET A 26 27.28 16.15 -6.37
N PHE A 27 27.47 15.57 -7.55
CA PHE A 27 26.57 14.56 -8.11
C PHE A 27 26.53 13.28 -7.28
N VAL A 28 27.69 12.84 -6.78
CA VAL A 28 27.78 11.69 -5.87
C VAL A 28 27.12 11.98 -4.52
N MET A 29 27.33 13.19 -3.97
CA MET A 29 26.69 13.57 -2.70
C MET A 29 25.17 13.71 -2.81
N THR A 30 24.63 14.33 -3.85
CA THR A 30 23.19 14.45 -4.05
C THR A 30 22.53 13.08 -4.23
N ARG A 31 23.16 12.16 -4.93
CA ARG A 31 22.64 10.80 -5.10
C ARG A 31 22.73 9.93 -3.85
N ALA A 32 23.73 10.17 -3.00
CA ALA A 32 23.93 9.43 -1.75
C ALA A 32 23.02 9.90 -0.59
N THR A 33 22.40 11.10 -0.72
CA THR A 33 21.62 11.73 0.35
C THR A 33 20.12 11.84 0.07
N SER A 34 19.68 11.69 -1.18
CA SER A 34 18.25 11.69 -1.51
C SER A 34 17.71 10.26 -1.46
N ARG A 35 16.92 9.95 -0.44
CA ARG A 35 16.08 8.75 -0.47
C ARG A 35 15.01 8.94 -1.55
N PRO A 36 14.69 7.91 -2.35
CA PRO A 36 13.55 7.98 -3.22
C PRO A 36 12.28 8.13 -2.38
N MET A 37 11.35 8.95 -2.82
CA MET A 37 9.99 8.91 -2.26
C MET A 37 9.33 7.60 -2.69
N VAL A 38 8.69 6.93 -1.76
CA VAL A 38 8.00 5.66 -1.98
C VAL A 38 6.54 5.80 -1.55
N SER A 39 5.63 5.33 -2.39
CA SER A 39 4.21 5.31 -2.09
C SER A 39 3.65 3.91 -2.36
N LEU A 40 3.28 3.20 -1.30
CA LEU A 40 2.67 1.88 -1.36
C LEU A 40 1.20 1.97 -1.76
N GLY A 41 0.79 1.09 -2.67
CA GLY A 41 -0.61 0.90 -2.99
C GLY A 41 -1.37 0.18 -1.87
N PRO A 42 -2.63 0.56 -1.62
CA PRO A 42 -3.41 -0.01 -0.52
C PRO A 42 -3.96 -1.42 -0.82
N VAL A 43 -3.91 -1.86 -2.07
CA VAL A 43 -4.43 -3.17 -2.50
C VAL A 43 -3.26 -4.12 -2.68
N VAL A 44 -3.25 -5.20 -1.90
CA VAL A 44 -2.17 -6.18 -1.85
C VAL A 44 -2.68 -7.57 -2.25
N GLY A 45 -1.78 -8.37 -2.82
CA GLY A 45 -2.04 -9.78 -3.13
C GLY A 45 -1.30 -10.72 -2.18
N TYR A 46 -1.80 -11.94 -2.04
CA TYR A 46 -1.14 -12.99 -1.27
C TYR A 46 -0.86 -14.19 -2.16
N ALA A 47 0.35 -14.74 -2.04
CA ALA A 47 0.80 -15.86 -2.85
C ALA A 47 1.78 -16.74 -2.09
N THR A 48 2.03 -17.93 -2.63
CA THR A 48 3.23 -18.69 -2.28
C THR A 48 4.27 -18.45 -3.38
N VAL A 49 5.42 -17.88 -3.02
CA VAL A 49 6.54 -17.53 -3.90
C VAL A 49 7.74 -18.38 -3.50
N ARG A 50 8.19 -19.29 -4.35
CA ARG A 50 9.35 -20.17 -4.06
C ARG A 50 9.27 -20.86 -2.70
N ASP A 51 8.10 -21.43 -2.36
CA ASP A 51 7.80 -22.09 -1.08
C ASP A 51 7.65 -21.14 0.14
N HIS A 52 7.74 -19.81 -0.04
CA HIS A 52 7.45 -18.81 0.99
C HIS A 52 6.05 -18.26 0.84
N ASP A 53 5.30 -18.16 1.93
CA ASP A 53 4.10 -17.34 1.95
C ASP A 53 4.52 -15.87 1.84
N ALA A 54 3.96 -15.17 0.88
CA ALA A 54 4.37 -13.82 0.55
C ALA A 54 3.18 -12.89 0.36
N VAL A 55 3.43 -11.60 0.62
CA VAL A 55 2.58 -10.51 0.18
C VAL A 55 3.20 -9.88 -1.07
N LEU A 56 2.35 -9.58 -2.06
CA LEU A 56 2.70 -8.81 -3.23
C LEU A 56 2.17 -7.40 -3.04
N VAL A 57 3.06 -6.42 -3.17
CA VAL A 57 2.75 -5.01 -2.95
C VAL A 57 3.12 -4.22 -4.19
N ALA A 58 2.15 -3.52 -4.78
CA ALA A 58 2.42 -2.54 -5.82
C ALA A 58 2.83 -1.21 -5.18
N TYR A 59 3.83 -0.53 -5.74
CA TYR A 59 4.31 0.73 -5.20
C TYR A 59 4.90 1.65 -6.27
N GLY A 60 4.79 2.96 -6.04
CA GLY A 60 5.48 3.98 -6.81
C GLY A 60 6.77 4.40 -6.13
N ARG A 61 7.77 4.73 -6.92
CA ARG A 61 9.05 5.24 -6.44
C ARG A 61 9.56 6.36 -7.32
N SER A 62 10.04 7.47 -6.71
CA SER A 62 10.81 8.45 -7.47
C SER A 62 12.16 7.85 -7.87
N GLY A 63 12.46 7.83 -9.17
CA GLY A 63 13.72 7.27 -9.72
C GLY A 63 14.97 8.09 -9.42
N GLY A 64 14.82 9.22 -8.71
CA GLY A 64 15.86 10.21 -8.49
C GLY A 64 16.10 11.08 -9.72
N THR A 65 16.57 12.29 -9.49
CA THR A 65 16.83 13.27 -10.53
C THR A 65 18.00 12.82 -11.41
N ILE A 66 17.74 12.27 -12.59
CA ILE A 66 18.73 12.08 -13.63
C ILE A 66 18.55 13.20 -14.63
N GLY A 67 19.23 14.33 -14.41
CA GLY A 67 19.22 15.41 -15.36
C GLY A 67 20.60 16.03 -15.55
N PRO A 68 20.95 16.51 -16.75
CA PRO A 68 22.03 17.44 -16.91
C PRO A 68 21.72 18.73 -16.13
N PRO A 69 22.70 19.60 -15.82
CA PRO A 69 22.54 20.76 -14.93
C PRO A 69 21.46 21.78 -15.34
N PHE A 70 20.61 21.47 -16.31
CA PHE A 70 19.59 22.36 -16.87
C PHE A 70 18.18 21.75 -16.96
N GLY A 71 17.89 20.64 -16.31
CA GLY A 71 16.56 20.04 -16.24
C GLY A 71 16.51 18.88 -15.27
N SER A 72 15.59 18.92 -14.31
CA SER A 72 15.22 17.77 -13.51
C SER A 72 14.08 17.06 -14.23
N ASN A 73 14.34 15.88 -14.74
CA ASN A 73 13.27 14.93 -15.01
C ASN A 73 13.20 14.02 -13.79
N ASP A 74 12.23 14.25 -12.92
CA ASP A 74 11.88 13.29 -11.90
C ASP A 74 11.29 12.09 -12.64
N THR A 75 12.04 11.01 -12.69
CA THR A 75 11.53 9.75 -13.23
C THR A 75 10.83 9.02 -12.10
N TRP A 76 9.54 8.80 -12.25
CA TRP A 76 8.79 7.90 -11.40
C TRP A 76 8.84 6.49 -11.96
N GLN A 77 8.71 5.52 -11.09
CA GLN A 77 8.68 4.11 -11.45
C GLN A 77 7.51 3.44 -10.73
N GLU A 78 6.68 2.79 -11.48
CA GLU A 78 5.70 1.84 -10.97
C GLU A 78 6.35 0.47 -10.81
N ARG A 79 6.21 -0.12 -9.64
CA ARG A 79 6.92 -1.35 -9.27
C ARG A 79 6.02 -2.30 -8.50
N VAL A 80 6.41 -3.58 -8.48
CA VAL A 80 5.81 -4.60 -7.62
C VAL A 80 6.92 -5.35 -6.89
N ALA A 81 6.69 -5.60 -5.62
CA ALA A 81 7.58 -6.39 -4.78
C ALA A 81 6.84 -7.57 -4.16
N ALA A 82 7.53 -8.70 -3.99
CA ALA A 82 7.09 -9.82 -3.16
C ALA A 82 7.93 -9.87 -1.90
N ILE A 83 7.26 -9.91 -0.75
CA ILE A 83 7.87 -9.91 0.58
C ILE A 83 7.40 -11.16 1.32
N ALA A 84 8.36 -11.95 1.82
CA ALA A 84 8.06 -13.13 2.62
C ALA A 84 7.38 -12.77 3.93
N LEU A 85 6.30 -13.47 4.28
CA LEU A 85 5.54 -13.21 5.53
C LEU A 85 6.20 -13.82 6.76
N ASP A 86 7.18 -14.70 6.59
CA ASP A 86 7.86 -15.39 7.70
C ASP A 86 9.02 -14.57 8.28
N ASP A 87 9.73 -13.78 7.50
CA ASP A 87 10.89 -13.01 7.94
C ASP A 87 10.99 -11.59 7.37
N GLY A 88 10.08 -11.22 6.45
CA GLY A 88 10.08 -9.91 5.78
C GLY A 88 11.11 -9.81 4.65
N GLU A 89 11.74 -10.92 4.23
CA GLU A 89 12.72 -10.88 3.14
C GLU A 89 12.07 -10.47 1.82
N LEU A 90 12.76 -9.61 1.06
CA LEU A 90 12.38 -9.25 -0.29
C LEU A 90 12.74 -10.39 -1.24
N LEU A 91 11.74 -11.10 -1.75
CA LEU A 91 11.93 -12.24 -2.63
C LEU A 91 12.25 -11.81 -4.07
N TRP A 92 11.55 -10.79 -4.55
CA TRP A 92 11.82 -10.11 -5.82
C TRP A 92 11.18 -8.72 -5.83
N ASP A 93 11.66 -7.84 -6.69
CA ASP A 93 11.18 -6.48 -6.90
C ASP A 93 11.41 -6.09 -8.37
N ILE A 94 10.35 -5.79 -9.09
CA ILE A 94 10.39 -5.50 -10.51
C ILE A 94 9.76 -4.15 -10.83
N GLN A 95 10.22 -3.53 -11.89
CA GLN A 95 9.63 -2.33 -12.46
C GLN A 95 8.62 -2.73 -13.53
N LEU A 96 7.42 -2.15 -13.46
CA LEU A 96 6.38 -2.29 -14.47
C LEU A 96 6.50 -1.18 -15.51
N HIS A 97 6.42 0.07 -15.04
CA HIS A 97 6.39 1.26 -15.89
C HIS A 97 7.38 2.31 -15.41
N ASP A 98 7.72 3.24 -16.30
CA ASP A 98 8.63 4.37 -16.05
C ASP A 98 7.84 5.70 -16.11
N THR A 99 6.71 5.72 -15.40
CA THR A 99 5.70 6.78 -15.40
C THR A 99 5.30 7.12 -13.99
N GLU A 100 4.73 8.31 -13.81
CA GLU A 100 4.13 8.77 -12.56
C GLU A 100 2.67 8.33 -12.52
N GLY A 101 2.39 7.27 -11.74
CA GLY A 101 1.02 6.86 -11.42
C GLY A 101 0.70 7.16 -9.95
N TRP A 102 -0.56 7.43 -9.67
CA TRP A 102 -1.05 7.74 -8.33
C TRP A 102 -1.71 6.55 -7.66
N GLU A 103 -2.45 5.77 -8.44
CA GLU A 103 -3.20 4.61 -7.95
C GLU A 103 -2.62 3.32 -8.51
N ARG A 104 -2.51 2.32 -7.66
CA ARG A 104 -1.98 0.99 -8.00
C ARG A 104 -2.39 -0.05 -6.98
N GLY A 105 -2.41 -1.31 -7.43
CA GLY A 105 -2.67 -2.42 -6.53
C GLY A 105 -2.61 -3.79 -7.19
N VAL A 106 -2.45 -4.81 -6.39
CA VAL A 106 -2.53 -6.20 -6.81
C VAL A 106 -3.97 -6.66 -6.65
N LEU A 107 -4.72 -6.70 -7.75
CA LEU A 107 -6.15 -6.99 -7.74
C LEU A 107 -6.47 -8.44 -7.37
N ALA A 108 -5.69 -9.38 -7.90
CA ALA A 108 -5.88 -10.81 -7.69
C ALA A 108 -4.57 -11.59 -7.86
N VAL A 109 -4.54 -12.77 -7.26
CA VAL A 109 -3.51 -13.78 -7.50
C VAL A 109 -4.19 -15.12 -7.71
N ALA A 110 -3.91 -15.80 -8.81
CA ALA A 110 -4.48 -17.11 -9.13
C ALA A 110 -3.55 -17.90 -10.06
N ASP A 111 -3.45 -19.20 -9.84
CA ASP A 111 -2.70 -20.15 -10.70
C ASP A 111 -1.28 -19.70 -11.07
N GLY A 112 -0.57 -19.07 -10.12
CA GLY A 112 0.79 -18.58 -10.30
C GLY A 112 0.89 -17.25 -11.07
N LEU A 113 -0.24 -16.59 -11.33
CA LEU A 113 -0.32 -15.27 -11.95
C LEU A 113 -0.79 -14.22 -10.96
N ALA A 114 -0.19 -13.03 -10.99
CA ALA A 114 -0.62 -11.86 -10.26
C ALA A 114 -1.12 -10.78 -11.24
N TYR A 115 -2.30 -10.24 -10.98
CA TYR A 115 -2.95 -9.21 -11.78
C TYR A 115 -2.78 -7.87 -11.08
N VAL A 116 -2.03 -6.99 -11.68
CA VAL A 116 -1.65 -5.69 -11.11
C VAL A 116 -2.22 -4.58 -11.97
N ALA A 117 -3.11 -3.80 -11.38
CA ALA A 117 -3.60 -2.59 -12.03
C ALA A 117 -2.81 -1.37 -11.55
N THR A 118 -2.56 -0.46 -12.48
CA THR A 118 -1.94 0.84 -12.28
C THR A 118 -2.70 1.89 -13.11
N ASP A 119 -2.28 3.15 -13.04
CA ASP A 119 -2.80 4.18 -13.92
C ASP A 119 -2.39 4.00 -15.40
N GLU A 120 -1.44 3.10 -15.69
CA GLU A 120 -1.02 2.76 -17.06
C GLU A 120 -1.77 1.53 -17.61
N GLY A 121 -2.56 0.83 -16.78
CA GLY A 121 -3.32 -0.32 -17.21
C GLY A 121 -3.15 -1.57 -16.34
N LEU A 122 -3.51 -2.74 -16.89
CA LEU A 122 -3.43 -4.03 -16.23
C LEU A 122 -2.21 -4.81 -16.71
N SER A 123 -1.32 -5.10 -15.79
CA SER A 123 -0.18 -6.00 -16.00
C SER A 123 -0.42 -7.38 -15.37
N VAL A 124 0.07 -8.44 -16.01
CA VAL A 124 0.03 -9.81 -15.46
C VAL A 124 1.45 -10.34 -15.29
N LEU A 125 1.76 -10.83 -14.10
CA LEU A 125 3.09 -11.26 -13.70
C LEU A 125 3.10 -12.72 -13.28
N GLN A 126 4.23 -13.40 -13.48
CA GLN A 126 4.51 -14.67 -12.81
C GLN A 126 4.80 -14.41 -11.33
N VAL A 127 4.12 -15.14 -10.46
CA VAL A 127 4.28 -14.99 -9.00
C VAL A 127 5.67 -15.39 -8.52
N ASP A 128 6.25 -16.43 -9.12
CA ASP A 128 7.52 -17.02 -8.63
C ASP A 128 8.74 -16.10 -8.75
N ASP A 129 8.77 -15.26 -9.78
CA ASP A 129 9.96 -14.43 -10.06
C ASP A 129 9.66 -12.99 -10.46
N GLY A 130 8.36 -12.64 -10.53
CA GLY A 130 7.89 -11.33 -10.95
C GLY A 130 8.01 -11.07 -12.44
N SER A 131 8.37 -12.06 -13.26
CA SER A 131 8.50 -11.84 -14.70
C SER A 131 7.17 -11.40 -15.32
N ILE A 132 7.24 -10.37 -16.17
CA ILE A 132 6.06 -9.81 -16.82
C ILE A 132 5.60 -10.76 -17.94
N VAL A 133 4.38 -11.27 -17.83
CA VAL A 133 3.73 -12.10 -18.86
C VAL A 133 2.98 -11.21 -19.85
N VAL A 134 2.25 -10.22 -19.31
CA VAL A 134 1.57 -9.18 -20.07
C VAL A 134 1.93 -7.85 -19.40
N GLY A 135 2.58 -6.96 -20.14
CA GLY A 135 3.02 -5.67 -19.59
C GLY A 135 1.93 -4.61 -19.56
N ASP A 136 0.95 -4.78 -20.43
CA ASP A 136 -0.26 -3.98 -20.53
C ASP A 136 -1.30 -4.85 -21.24
N LEU A 137 -2.57 -4.74 -20.87
CA LEU A 137 -3.65 -5.51 -21.49
C LEU A 137 -3.84 -5.18 -22.97
N GLY A 138 -3.22 -4.12 -23.46
CA GLY A 138 -3.20 -3.67 -24.85
C GLY A 138 -4.01 -2.41 -25.11
N ASP A 139 -3.82 -1.87 -26.34
CA ASP A 139 -4.53 -0.68 -26.80
C ASP A 139 -6.06 -0.87 -26.73
N GLY A 140 -6.77 0.11 -26.19
CA GLY A 140 -8.22 0.13 -26.15
C GLY A 140 -8.83 -0.10 -24.77
N TYR A 141 -8.01 -0.18 -23.71
CA TYR A 141 -8.46 -0.17 -22.32
C TYR A 141 -8.15 1.16 -21.65
N VAL A 142 -8.94 1.50 -20.63
CA VAL A 142 -8.78 2.76 -19.91
C VAL A 142 -7.47 2.76 -19.12
N GLU A 143 -6.64 3.78 -19.33
CA GLU A 143 -5.42 4.04 -18.59
C GLU A 143 -5.75 4.64 -17.21
N SER A 144 -6.26 3.80 -16.30
CA SER A 144 -6.60 4.16 -14.93
C SER A 144 -6.73 2.90 -14.09
N PHE A 145 -6.13 2.91 -12.89
CA PHE A 145 -6.32 1.85 -11.89
C PHE A 145 -7.80 1.51 -11.66
N ASN A 146 -8.65 2.53 -11.62
CA ASN A 146 -10.09 2.39 -11.38
C ASN A 146 -10.87 1.83 -12.57
N GLY A 147 -10.23 1.65 -13.72
CA GLY A 147 -10.78 0.94 -14.88
C GLY A 147 -10.83 -0.58 -14.71
N TYR A 148 -10.27 -1.11 -13.61
CA TYR A 148 -10.10 -2.55 -13.36
C TYR A 148 -10.63 -2.95 -12.00
N ASN A 149 -11.24 -4.14 -11.92
CA ASN A 149 -11.67 -4.72 -10.65
C ASN A 149 -11.78 -6.24 -10.75
N VAL A 150 -12.06 -6.92 -9.64
CA VAL A 150 -12.28 -8.38 -9.61
C VAL A 150 -13.76 -8.69 -9.43
N ASP A 151 -14.32 -9.54 -10.28
CA ASP A 151 -15.65 -10.10 -10.08
C ASP A 151 -15.55 -11.58 -9.65
N PRO A 152 -15.82 -11.89 -8.38
CA PRO A 152 -15.77 -13.26 -7.90
C PRO A 152 -16.88 -14.17 -8.44
N ARG A 153 -17.92 -13.60 -9.07
CA ARG A 153 -19.02 -14.40 -9.68
C ARG A 153 -18.57 -15.12 -10.94
N ILE A 154 -17.57 -14.58 -11.62
CA ILE A 154 -17.04 -15.12 -12.88
C ILE A 154 -15.54 -15.45 -12.78
N ASP A 155 -14.94 -15.36 -11.57
CA ASP A 155 -13.52 -15.57 -11.32
C ASP A 155 -12.61 -14.86 -12.32
N ALA A 156 -12.81 -13.55 -12.50
CA ALA A 156 -12.10 -12.77 -13.50
C ALA A 156 -11.78 -11.35 -13.02
N VAL A 157 -10.73 -10.77 -13.57
CA VAL A 157 -10.55 -9.33 -13.58
C VAL A 157 -11.44 -8.75 -14.68
N VAL A 158 -12.31 -7.81 -14.34
CA VAL A 158 -13.08 -7.01 -15.29
C VAL A 158 -12.31 -5.76 -15.65
N ALA A 159 -12.35 -5.39 -16.92
CA ALA A 159 -11.61 -4.26 -17.49
C ALA A 159 -12.53 -3.38 -18.33
N LEU A 160 -12.49 -2.07 -18.09
CA LEU A 160 -13.21 -1.08 -18.89
C LEU A 160 -12.42 -0.75 -20.15
N THR A 161 -13.08 -0.84 -21.32
CA THR A 161 -12.49 -0.40 -22.57
C THR A 161 -12.72 1.10 -22.80
N ASP A 162 -11.91 1.72 -23.66
CA ASP A 162 -12.09 3.12 -24.10
C ASP A 162 -13.45 3.37 -24.78
N SER A 163 -14.05 2.32 -25.35
CA SER A 163 -15.39 2.39 -25.92
C SER A 163 -16.51 2.31 -24.87
N GLY A 164 -16.18 2.15 -23.58
CA GLY A 164 -17.13 1.99 -22.50
C GLY A 164 -17.77 0.60 -22.43
N GLN A 165 -17.14 -0.41 -23.03
CA GLN A 165 -17.51 -1.81 -22.83
C GLN A 165 -16.72 -2.41 -21.68
N VAL A 166 -17.16 -3.56 -21.18
CA VAL A 166 -16.48 -4.30 -20.13
C VAL A 166 -16.12 -5.67 -20.66
N ASP A 167 -14.82 -5.97 -20.63
CA ASP A 167 -14.27 -7.29 -20.92
C ASP A 167 -13.81 -7.97 -19.63
N ALA A 168 -13.46 -9.24 -19.69
CA ALA A 168 -12.93 -10.01 -18.59
C ALA A 168 -11.60 -10.67 -18.93
N VAL A 169 -10.71 -10.74 -17.95
CA VAL A 169 -9.54 -11.62 -17.97
C VAL A 169 -9.77 -12.69 -16.91
N PRO A 170 -10.13 -13.93 -17.29
CA PRO A 170 -10.35 -15.01 -16.34
C PRO A 170 -9.09 -15.25 -15.49
N LEU A 171 -9.26 -15.43 -14.19
CA LEU A 171 -8.15 -15.69 -13.29
C LEU A 171 -7.40 -16.98 -13.69
N GLY A 172 -6.07 -16.95 -13.58
CA GLY A 172 -5.19 -18.03 -14.04
C GLY A 172 -4.87 -17.99 -15.55
N THR A 173 -5.36 -16.99 -16.29
CA THR A 173 -5.08 -16.82 -17.73
C THR A 173 -4.66 -15.38 -18.06
N THR A 174 -4.28 -15.18 -19.33
CA THR A 174 -4.04 -13.85 -19.92
C THR A 174 -4.99 -13.55 -21.10
N ASP A 175 -5.94 -14.45 -21.32
CA ASP A 175 -6.88 -14.34 -22.44
C ASP A 175 -8.02 -13.37 -22.11
N ILE A 176 -8.43 -12.58 -23.10
CA ILE A 176 -9.60 -11.71 -22.97
C ILE A 176 -10.84 -12.50 -23.31
N ALA A 177 -11.86 -12.42 -22.47
CA ALA A 177 -13.14 -13.08 -22.64
C ALA A 177 -14.30 -12.09 -22.57
N ALA A 178 -15.39 -12.40 -23.25
CA ALA A 178 -16.62 -11.63 -23.14
C ALA A 178 -17.29 -11.85 -21.78
N VAL A 179 -17.79 -10.77 -21.19
CA VAL A 179 -18.56 -10.79 -19.95
C VAL A 179 -20.04 -10.99 -20.22
N PRO A 180 -20.78 -11.79 -19.42
CA PRO A 180 -22.24 -11.85 -19.49
C PRO A 180 -22.84 -10.43 -19.36
N GLU A 181 -23.87 -10.13 -20.19
CA GLU A 181 -24.39 -8.75 -20.34
C GLU A 181 -24.90 -8.14 -19.02
N ASP A 182 -25.51 -8.93 -18.16
CA ASP A 182 -26.00 -8.49 -16.85
C ASP A 182 -24.85 -8.11 -15.90
N ILE A 183 -23.74 -8.81 -15.97
CA ILE A 183 -22.51 -8.51 -15.22
C ILE A 183 -21.81 -7.29 -15.85
N ALA A 184 -21.70 -7.27 -17.19
CA ALA A 184 -21.07 -6.16 -17.91
C ALA A 184 -21.78 -4.83 -17.63
N GLU A 185 -23.12 -4.82 -17.63
CA GLU A 185 -23.89 -3.60 -17.34
C GLU A 185 -23.68 -3.10 -15.90
N ALA A 186 -23.66 -4.03 -14.91
CA ALA A 186 -23.40 -3.67 -13.52
C ALA A 186 -22.02 -3.03 -13.34
N TRP A 187 -20.98 -3.62 -13.98
CA TRP A 187 -19.61 -3.10 -13.91
C TRP A 187 -19.42 -1.84 -14.74
N ARG A 188 -20.02 -1.73 -15.90
CA ARG A 188 -19.91 -0.55 -16.78
C ARG A 188 -20.23 0.73 -16.03
N THR A 189 -21.35 0.76 -15.32
CA THR A 189 -21.74 1.93 -14.53
C THR A 189 -20.72 2.26 -13.45
N THR A 190 -20.24 1.24 -12.74
CA THR A 190 -19.26 1.40 -11.65
C THR A 190 -17.93 1.90 -12.18
N LEU A 191 -17.32 1.20 -13.17
CA LEU A 191 -16.00 1.51 -13.67
C LEU A 191 -15.94 2.87 -14.39
N ILE A 192 -16.99 3.26 -15.14
CA ILE A 192 -17.05 4.60 -15.77
C ILE A 192 -17.08 5.69 -14.71
N ALA A 193 -17.86 5.52 -13.64
CA ALA A 193 -17.96 6.52 -12.60
C ALA A 193 -16.63 6.65 -11.81
N GLU A 194 -15.93 5.54 -11.57
CA GLU A 194 -14.66 5.51 -10.84
C GLU A 194 -13.47 5.99 -11.67
N SER A 195 -13.46 5.72 -12.99
CA SER A 195 -12.37 6.12 -13.89
C SER A 195 -12.51 7.57 -14.39
N SER A 196 -13.62 8.26 -14.07
CA SER A 196 -13.87 9.60 -14.58
C SER A 196 -12.94 10.63 -13.90
N PRO A 197 -12.13 11.38 -14.66
CA PRO A 197 -11.21 12.39 -14.09
C PRO A 197 -11.93 13.59 -13.46
N THR A 198 -13.28 13.66 -13.54
CA THR A 198 -14.11 14.68 -12.88
C THR A 198 -14.59 14.26 -11.50
N GLY A 199 -14.35 13.02 -11.07
CA GLY A 199 -14.43 12.69 -9.67
C GLY A 199 -13.39 13.55 -8.96
N ASP A 200 -13.81 14.41 -8.03
CA ASP A 200 -12.87 14.95 -7.05
C ASP A 200 -12.15 13.73 -6.50
N SER A 201 -10.93 13.52 -7.00
CA SER A 201 -10.00 12.58 -6.40
C SER A 201 -9.66 13.19 -5.05
N ASP A 202 -10.53 12.99 -4.10
CA ASP A 202 -10.20 13.12 -2.70
C ASP A 202 -9.13 12.07 -2.47
N PHE A 203 -7.89 12.51 -2.70
CA PHE A 203 -6.70 11.72 -2.53
C PHE A 203 -6.78 11.04 -1.18
N GLY A 204 -7.15 9.77 -1.24
CA GLY A 204 -6.69 8.80 -0.27
C GLY A 204 -7.22 8.87 1.12
N THR A 205 -8.38 9.29 1.34
CA THR A 205 -9.04 8.84 2.56
C THR A 205 -10.19 7.91 2.20
N ASN A 206 -9.82 6.68 1.85
CA ASN A 206 -10.70 5.52 2.05
C ASN A 206 -11.01 5.37 3.56
N GLN A 207 -11.09 6.47 4.28
CA GLN A 207 -11.46 6.47 5.68
C GLN A 207 -12.96 6.19 5.73
N VAL A 208 -13.28 5.01 6.22
CA VAL A 208 -14.61 4.79 6.83
C VAL A 208 -14.84 5.96 7.77
N ASP A 209 -15.98 6.66 7.63
CA ASP A 209 -16.29 7.79 8.50
C ASP A 209 -16.03 7.39 9.97
N PRO A 210 -15.08 8.01 10.67
CA PRO A 210 -14.77 7.65 12.05
C PRO A 210 -15.99 7.76 12.96
N ALA A 211 -16.99 8.59 12.57
CA ALA A 211 -18.27 8.69 13.29
C ALA A 211 -19.18 7.47 13.06
N ALA A 212 -19.00 6.76 11.95
CA ALA A 212 -19.72 5.52 11.64
C ALA A 212 -19.03 4.27 12.20
N MET A 213 -17.76 4.38 12.68
CA MET A 213 -17.06 3.26 13.29
C MET A 213 -17.74 2.82 14.59
N PRO A 214 -18.12 1.56 14.72
CA PRO A 214 -18.71 1.07 15.95
C PRO A 214 -17.68 1.15 17.09
N THR A 215 -18.10 1.55 18.28
CA THR A 215 -17.23 1.56 19.48
C THR A 215 -16.90 0.15 19.98
N GLY A 216 -17.44 -0.87 19.34
CA GLY A 216 -17.17 -2.27 19.65
C GLY A 216 -17.72 -3.19 18.59
N MET A 217 -17.07 -4.32 18.43
CA MET A 217 -17.43 -5.34 17.46
C MET A 217 -17.41 -6.74 18.05
N ALA A 218 -18.20 -7.62 17.46
CA ALA A 218 -18.25 -9.02 17.85
C ALA A 218 -17.00 -9.77 17.38
N LEU A 219 -16.43 -10.54 18.29
CA LEU A 219 -15.44 -11.58 17.96
C LEU A 219 -16.11 -12.79 17.31
N PRO A 220 -15.37 -13.65 16.61
CA PRO A 220 -15.83 -15.00 16.31
C PRO A 220 -16.30 -15.71 17.57
N GLY A 221 -17.56 -16.15 17.62
CA GLY A 221 -18.19 -16.68 18.84
C GLY A 221 -19.11 -15.73 19.58
N GLY A 222 -19.26 -14.48 19.08
CA GLY A 222 -20.28 -13.53 19.53
C GLY A 222 -19.92 -12.70 20.76
N GLN A 223 -18.72 -12.82 21.30
CA GLN A 223 -18.22 -11.95 22.36
C GLN A 223 -17.93 -10.54 21.82
N LEU A 224 -18.26 -9.51 22.60
CA LEU A 224 -18.09 -8.12 22.18
C LEU A 224 -16.77 -7.55 22.69
N ILE A 225 -15.91 -7.06 21.78
CA ILE A 225 -14.73 -6.25 22.11
C ILE A 225 -15.07 -4.78 21.94
N THR A 226 -14.69 -3.95 22.92
CA THR A 226 -14.98 -2.50 22.90
C THR A 226 -13.83 -1.70 23.50
N VAL A 227 -13.64 -0.48 22.97
CA VAL A 227 -12.89 0.59 23.60
C VAL A 227 -13.87 1.70 23.97
N PRO A 228 -14.16 1.93 25.26
CA PRO A 228 -15.20 2.89 25.67
C PRO A 228 -14.83 4.33 25.33
N LYS A 229 -15.80 5.10 24.83
CA LYS A 229 -15.72 6.57 24.75
C LYS A 229 -16.25 7.20 26.05
N PRO A 230 -15.76 8.32 26.54
CA PRO A 230 -14.83 9.24 25.88
C PRO A 230 -13.36 8.84 26.09
N TYR A 231 -12.55 9.04 25.05
CA TYR A 231 -11.11 8.74 24.99
C TYR A 231 -10.22 9.61 25.92
N GLN A 232 -10.79 10.41 26.80
CA GLN A 232 -10.08 11.36 27.65
C GLN A 232 -9.76 10.83 29.05
N SER A 233 -10.11 9.59 29.34
CA SER A 233 -9.77 8.99 30.64
C SER A 233 -8.34 8.43 30.61
N PRO A 234 -7.50 8.74 31.59
CA PRO A 234 -6.18 8.12 31.69
C PRO A 234 -6.23 6.61 31.98
N ASP A 235 -7.39 6.09 32.38
CA ASP A 235 -7.64 4.69 32.69
C ASP A 235 -8.39 3.99 31.56
N GLN A 236 -7.97 4.19 30.32
CA GLN A 236 -8.56 3.53 29.16
C GLN A 236 -8.35 2.01 29.23
N GLN A 237 -9.37 1.28 28.83
CA GLN A 237 -9.38 -0.18 28.90
C GLN A 237 -10.00 -0.77 27.65
N LEU A 238 -9.39 -1.86 27.18
CA LEU A 238 -10.04 -2.78 26.25
C LEU A 238 -10.99 -3.66 27.06
N LEU A 239 -12.25 -3.74 26.63
CA LEU A 239 -13.27 -4.55 27.31
C LEU A 239 -13.67 -5.74 26.45
N ARG A 240 -13.94 -6.88 27.11
CA ARG A 240 -14.62 -8.03 26.50
C ARG A 240 -15.91 -8.28 27.26
N ASP A 241 -17.05 -8.25 26.56
CA ASP A 241 -18.41 -8.34 27.14
C ASP A 241 -18.61 -7.37 28.33
N GLY A 242 -18.09 -6.14 28.18
CA GLY A 242 -18.17 -5.09 29.21
C GLY A 242 -17.27 -5.30 30.43
N LYS A 243 -16.43 -6.33 30.44
CA LYS A 243 -15.46 -6.57 31.52
C LYS A 243 -14.06 -6.17 31.07
N PRO A 244 -13.25 -5.57 31.97
CA PRO A 244 -11.88 -5.23 31.66
C PRO A 244 -11.09 -6.45 31.15
N LEU A 245 -10.49 -6.32 29.98
CA LEU A 245 -9.60 -7.31 29.37
C LEU A 245 -8.16 -6.85 29.45
N ALA A 246 -7.85 -5.64 28.99
CA ALA A 246 -6.51 -5.07 29.00
C ALA A 246 -6.55 -3.59 29.40
N ARG A 247 -5.45 -3.07 29.94
CA ARG A 247 -5.22 -1.64 30.13
C ARG A 247 -4.54 -1.05 28.92
N LEU A 248 -5.00 0.13 28.51
CA LEU A 248 -4.45 0.90 27.39
C LEU A 248 -3.63 2.09 27.92
N ASP A 249 -2.93 1.88 29.05
CA ASP A 249 -2.16 2.94 29.73
C ASP A 249 -1.13 3.56 28.76
N GLY A 250 -1.06 4.87 28.79
CA GLY A 250 -0.12 5.63 27.97
C GLY A 250 -0.58 5.84 26.52
N LEU A 251 -1.73 5.31 26.10
CA LEU A 251 -2.37 5.64 24.83
C LEU A 251 -3.42 6.73 25.00
N LEU A 252 -3.34 7.75 24.16
CA LEU A 252 -4.39 8.74 23.96
C LEU A 252 -5.26 8.30 22.79
N ARG A 253 -6.56 8.55 22.89
CA ARG A 253 -7.56 8.23 21.85
C ARG A 253 -7.46 6.81 21.27
N PRO A 254 -7.34 5.77 22.11
CA PRO A 254 -7.21 4.42 21.58
C PRO A 254 -8.47 4.00 20.82
N GLU A 255 -8.28 3.42 19.64
CA GLU A 255 -9.34 2.90 18.80
C GLU A 255 -9.03 1.47 18.34
N LEU A 256 -10.06 0.64 18.12
CA LEU A 256 -9.88 -0.66 17.50
C LEU A 256 -9.56 -0.48 16.03
N VAL A 257 -8.55 -1.18 15.53
CA VAL A 257 -8.31 -1.28 14.10
C VAL A 257 -9.25 -2.32 13.51
N TYR A 258 -9.96 -1.93 12.46
CA TYR A 258 -10.96 -2.76 11.81
C TYR A 258 -10.44 -3.30 10.48
N GLU A 259 -10.85 -4.50 10.13
CA GLU A 259 -10.74 -4.96 8.77
C GLU A 259 -11.77 -4.23 7.91
N VAL A 260 -11.30 -3.48 6.93
CA VAL A 260 -12.15 -2.74 6.00
C VAL A 260 -12.35 -3.58 4.75
N VAL A 261 -13.58 -4.01 4.53
CA VAL A 261 -13.98 -4.67 3.29
C VAL A 261 -14.47 -3.62 2.31
N ARG A 262 -13.78 -3.51 1.18
CA ARG A 262 -14.20 -2.69 0.05
C ARG A 262 -15.05 -3.55 -0.89
N THR A 263 -16.32 -3.22 -1.01
CA THR A 263 -17.22 -3.90 -1.94
C THR A 263 -17.56 -2.95 -3.09
N PRO A 264 -17.15 -3.25 -4.34
CA PRO A 264 -17.54 -2.46 -5.49
C PRO A 264 -19.06 -2.32 -5.62
N ALA A 265 -19.53 -1.15 -6.05
CA ALA A 265 -20.96 -0.87 -6.20
C ALA A 265 -21.69 -1.92 -7.06
N ALA A 266 -21.03 -2.45 -8.09
CA ALA A 266 -21.55 -3.52 -8.94
C ALA A 266 -21.88 -4.84 -8.20
N LEU A 267 -21.25 -5.06 -7.03
CA LEU A 267 -21.45 -6.25 -6.19
C LEU A 267 -22.29 -5.96 -4.94
N ALA A 268 -22.59 -4.69 -4.68
CA ALA A 268 -23.38 -4.30 -3.51
C ALA A 268 -24.82 -4.81 -3.64
N THR A 269 -25.35 -5.37 -2.53
CA THR A 269 -26.76 -5.76 -2.49
C THR A 269 -27.66 -4.53 -2.37
N PRO A 270 -28.85 -4.51 -2.99
CA PRO A 270 -29.84 -3.46 -2.77
C PRO A 270 -30.11 -3.27 -1.27
N GLY A 271 -29.94 -2.03 -0.77
CA GLY A 271 -30.03 -1.70 0.66
C GLY A 271 -28.67 -1.41 1.32
N GLN A 272 -27.54 -1.84 0.76
CA GLN A 272 -26.21 -1.34 1.17
C GLN A 272 -25.89 0.04 0.57
N LEU A 273 -26.69 0.49 -0.41
CA LEU A 273 -26.53 1.77 -1.13
C LEU A 273 -27.24 2.94 -0.44
N GLU A 274 -27.87 2.72 0.71
CA GLU A 274 -28.61 3.79 1.41
C GLU A 274 -27.75 4.48 2.46
N GLU A 275 -27.74 5.82 2.34
CA GLU A 275 -27.17 6.83 3.23
C GLU A 275 -25.69 7.19 3.05
N GLY A 276 -25.45 8.23 2.26
CA GLY A 276 -24.25 9.08 2.33
C GLY A 276 -23.11 8.71 1.40
N THR A 277 -23.19 7.62 0.66
CA THR A 277 -22.13 7.12 -0.24
C THR A 277 -22.27 7.57 -1.69
N ALA A 278 -23.01 8.60 -1.97
CA ALA A 278 -23.21 9.13 -3.35
C ALA A 278 -21.92 9.72 -3.97
N MET A 279 -20.83 9.83 -3.23
CA MET A 279 -19.56 10.35 -3.73
C MET A 279 -18.49 9.27 -3.97
N PHE A 280 -18.68 8.04 -3.47
CA PHE A 280 -17.74 6.95 -3.69
C PHE A 280 -18.50 5.71 -4.14
N ASN A 281 -18.19 5.19 -5.30
CA ASN A 281 -18.85 4.00 -5.87
C ASN A 281 -18.47 2.69 -5.13
N HIS A 282 -17.88 2.79 -3.95
CA HIS A 282 -17.49 1.67 -3.13
C HIS A 282 -18.14 1.76 -1.76
N HIS A 283 -18.62 0.62 -1.28
CA HIS A 283 -19.03 0.48 0.11
C HIS A 283 -17.85 0.06 0.94
N HIS A 284 -17.56 0.82 1.97
CA HIS A 284 -16.63 0.44 3.01
C HIS A 284 -17.44 -0.02 4.22
N SER A 285 -17.26 -1.27 4.63
CA SER A 285 -17.85 -1.77 5.86
C SER A 285 -16.77 -2.36 6.75
N ALA A 286 -16.89 -2.11 8.06
CA ALA A 286 -16.04 -2.79 9.02
C ALA A 286 -16.53 -4.24 9.15
N ALA A 287 -15.70 -5.20 8.78
CA ALA A 287 -16.01 -6.62 8.85
C ALA A 287 -15.84 -7.17 10.28
N GLY A 288 -14.87 -6.66 11.02
CA GLY A 288 -14.58 -7.07 12.40
C GLY A 288 -13.31 -6.40 12.93
N PRO A 289 -12.99 -6.54 14.22
CA PRO A 289 -11.68 -6.14 14.72
C PRO A 289 -10.59 -6.93 14.00
N LEU A 290 -9.58 -6.25 13.50
CA LEU A 290 -8.51 -6.85 12.73
C LEU A 290 -7.76 -7.90 13.58
N GLY A 291 -7.60 -9.11 13.04
CA GLY A 291 -6.94 -10.23 13.71
C GLY A 291 -7.83 -11.05 14.62
N ALA A 292 -9.11 -10.68 14.80
CA ALA A 292 -10.02 -11.37 15.72
C ALA A 292 -10.21 -12.86 15.41
N GLU A 293 -10.18 -13.26 14.14
CA GLU A 293 -10.25 -14.66 13.72
C GLU A 293 -9.06 -15.49 14.21
N HIS A 294 -7.95 -14.83 14.52
CA HIS A 294 -6.71 -15.43 15.00
C HIS A 294 -6.49 -15.25 16.51
N GLY A 295 -7.52 -14.82 17.25
CA GLY A 295 -7.45 -14.65 18.68
C GLY A 295 -6.69 -13.40 19.14
N VAL A 296 -6.46 -12.45 18.26
CA VAL A 296 -5.78 -11.18 18.57
C VAL A 296 -6.60 -9.99 18.09
N VAL A 297 -6.34 -8.80 18.66
CA VAL A 297 -6.87 -7.54 18.17
C VAL A 297 -5.80 -6.48 18.14
N LEU A 298 -5.87 -5.62 17.14
CA LEU A 298 -4.99 -4.47 16.99
C LEU A 298 -5.72 -3.21 17.48
N VAL A 299 -5.05 -2.44 18.33
CA VAL A 299 -5.50 -1.15 18.84
C VAL A 299 -4.54 -0.08 18.39
N ASP A 300 -5.08 0.98 17.81
CA ASP A 300 -4.35 2.19 17.43
C ASP A 300 -4.51 3.26 18.50
N GLY A 301 -3.54 4.16 18.66
CA GLY A 301 -3.58 5.32 19.53
C GLY A 301 -2.32 6.16 19.48
N GLU A 302 -2.39 7.34 20.10
CA GLU A 302 -1.24 8.24 20.23
C GLU A 302 -0.50 7.96 21.54
N PRO A 303 0.83 7.79 21.57
CA PRO A 303 1.57 7.72 22.82
C PRO A 303 1.43 9.01 23.63
N ALA A 304 1.18 8.92 24.91
CA ALA A 304 0.97 10.11 25.78
C ALA A 304 2.24 10.95 25.95
N ASP A 305 3.41 10.36 25.76
CA ASP A 305 4.73 11.00 25.84
C ASP A 305 5.19 11.55 24.49
N ASP A 306 4.53 11.17 23.38
CA ASP A 306 4.78 11.69 22.04
C ASP A 306 3.47 11.92 21.27
N PRO A 307 2.69 12.95 21.66
CA PRO A 307 1.43 13.26 21.02
C PRO A 307 1.64 13.69 19.56
N GLY A 308 0.99 13.00 18.63
CA GLY A 308 1.09 13.22 17.19
C GLY A 308 1.84 12.11 16.46
N ALA A 309 2.53 11.21 17.17
CA ALA A 309 2.96 9.92 16.64
C ALA A 309 1.80 8.92 16.73
N GLU A 310 1.85 7.87 15.92
CA GLU A 310 0.94 6.73 16.04
C GLU A 310 1.65 5.52 16.67
N GLU A 311 0.91 4.79 17.48
CA GLU A 311 1.35 3.54 18.08
C GLU A 311 0.26 2.48 17.94
N LEU A 312 0.63 1.33 17.37
CA LEU A 312 -0.24 0.18 17.27
C LEU A 312 0.13 -0.86 18.34
N ARG A 313 -0.87 -1.38 19.06
CA ARG A 313 -0.69 -2.45 20.05
C ARG A 313 -1.50 -3.68 19.69
N LEU A 314 -0.84 -4.83 19.67
CA LEU A 314 -1.49 -6.13 19.48
C LEU A 314 -1.80 -6.74 20.84
N PHE A 315 -3.06 -7.16 21.05
CA PHE A 315 -3.51 -7.81 22.27
C PHE A 315 -4.04 -9.20 22.01
N ASP A 316 -3.74 -10.14 22.91
CA ASP A 316 -4.42 -11.42 22.98
C ASP A 316 -5.86 -11.22 23.52
N VAL A 317 -6.85 -11.77 22.82
CA VAL A 317 -8.28 -11.55 23.19
C VAL A 317 -8.74 -12.41 24.36
N GLU A 318 -7.99 -13.45 24.74
CA GLU A 318 -8.33 -14.30 25.90
C GLU A 318 -7.70 -13.80 27.18
N THR A 319 -6.43 -13.45 27.14
CA THR A 319 -5.64 -13.07 28.33
C THR A 319 -5.59 -11.55 28.55
N GLY A 320 -5.72 -10.76 27.49
CA GLY A 320 -5.50 -9.32 27.50
C GLY A 320 -4.03 -8.92 27.51
N ASP A 321 -3.12 -9.87 27.33
CA ASP A 321 -1.70 -9.57 27.28
C ASP A 321 -1.36 -8.75 26.03
N THR A 322 -0.50 -7.75 26.18
CA THR A 322 0.10 -7.03 25.05
C THR A 322 1.16 -7.92 24.42
N LEU A 323 0.94 -8.33 23.18
CA LEU A 323 1.84 -9.21 22.42
C LEU A 323 2.90 -8.42 21.65
N ALA A 324 2.54 -7.26 21.11
CA ALA A 324 3.46 -6.39 20.37
C ALA A 324 3.09 -4.92 20.55
N VAL A 325 4.10 -4.06 20.45
CA VAL A 325 3.97 -2.59 20.38
C VAL A 325 4.76 -2.13 19.15
N ILE A 326 4.10 -1.38 18.26
CA ILE A 326 4.67 -0.87 17.03
C ILE A 326 4.55 0.65 17.10
N GLY A 327 5.68 1.32 17.31
CA GLY A 327 5.78 2.77 17.33
C GLY A 327 6.67 3.29 16.21
N GLY A 328 6.82 4.62 16.16
CA GLY A 328 7.67 5.29 15.15
C GLY A 328 7.08 5.24 13.75
N ILE A 329 5.75 5.33 13.66
CA ILE A 329 4.99 5.49 12.42
C ILE A 329 4.22 6.81 12.48
N ASP A 330 4.15 7.53 11.37
CA ASP A 330 3.40 8.79 11.24
C ASP A 330 1.95 8.56 10.76
N GLY A 331 1.57 7.31 10.63
CA GLY A 331 0.28 6.88 10.16
C GLY A 331 0.38 5.55 9.42
N TYR A 332 -0.75 4.93 9.17
CA TYR A 332 -0.82 3.76 8.31
C TYR A 332 -1.89 3.96 7.23
N VAL A 333 -1.56 3.51 6.02
CA VAL A 333 -2.48 3.58 4.88
C VAL A 333 -3.53 2.49 5.00
N ARG A 334 -3.11 1.31 5.44
CA ARG A 334 -3.97 0.14 5.57
C ARG A 334 -3.39 -0.88 6.53
N ALA A 335 -4.28 -1.52 7.27
CA ALA A 335 -4.00 -2.77 7.96
C ALA A 335 -4.97 -3.85 7.46
N THR A 336 -4.48 -5.07 7.23
CA THR A 336 -5.28 -6.19 6.73
C THR A 336 -4.74 -7.51 7.32
N ALA A 337 -5.64 -8.46 7.58
CA ALA A 337 -5.24 -9.80 7.96
C ALA A 337 -4.85 -10.60 6.71
N THR A 338 -3.79 -11.39 6.82
CA THR A 338 -3.44 -12.34 5.76
C THR A 338 -4.25 -13.62 5.92
N PRO A 339 -4.45 -14.40 4.87
CA PRO A 339 -5.19 -15.67 4.96
C PRO A 339 -4.61 -16.68 5.97
N LYS A 340 -3.36 -16.51 6.39
CA LYS A 340 -2.65 -17.42 7.31
C LYS A 340 -2.38 -16.83 8.70
N GLY A 341 -2.95 -15.68 9.02
CA GLY A 341 -2.94 -15.12 10.35
C GLY A 341 -2.13 -13.88 10.59
N PRO A 342 -0.92 -13.65 10.02
CA PRO A 342 -0.21 -12.40 10.22
C PRO A 342 -1.03 -11.19 9.79
N ILE A 343 -0.90 -10.10 10.53
CA ILE A 343 -1.48 -8.80 10.18
C ILE A 343 -0.43 -8.03 9.39
N LEU A 344 -0.82 -7.48 8.26
CA LEU A 344 -0.01 -6.61 7.45
C LEU A 344 -0.41 -5.16 7.70
N VAL A 345 0.54 -4.31 8.00
CA VAL A 345 0.36 -2.87 8.14
C VAL A 345 1.24 -2.18 7.10
N ILE A 346 0.64 -1.31 6.30
CA ILE A 346 1.34 -0.42 5.38
C ILE A 346 1.40 0.95 6.04
N ALA A 347 2.61 1.42 6.33
CA ALA A 347 2.81 2.59 7.17
C ALA A 347 3.87 3.55 6.61
N ALA A 348 3.77 4.82 7.02
CA ALA A 348 4.79 5.83 6.82
C ALA A 348 5.84 5.80 7.94
N ALA A 349 7.08 6.17 7.62
CA ALA A 349 8.10 6.41 8.63
C ALA A 349 7.84 7.74 9.35
N GLU A 350 8.13 7.78 10.66
CA GLU A 350 8.06 9.01 11.43
C GLU A 350 8.91 10.13 10.79
N GLY A 351 8.32 11.31 10.61
CA GLY A 351 8.98 12.50 10.06
C GLY A 351 9.23 12.49 8.56
N THR A 352 8.70 11.53 7.82
CA THR A 352 8.86 11.44 6.35
C THR A 352 7.72 12.07 5.55
N GLY A 353 6.63 12.43 6.20
CA GLY A 353 5.49 13.09 5.60
C GLY A 353 4.62 12.18 4.74
N LEU A 354 4.82 12.15 3.43
CA LEU A 354 4.00 11.37 2.50
C LEU A 354 4.60 10.02 2.10
N ASP A 355 5.76 9.64 2.67
CA ASP A 355 6.46 8.42 2.28
C ASP A 355 5.91 7.20 3.02
N ASN A 356 5.04 6.45 2.37
CA ASN A 356 4.60 5.14 2.84
C ASN A 356 5.56 4.08 2.32
N ASP A 357 6.68 3.87 2.99
CA ASP A 357 7.78 3.01 2.54
C ASP A 357 7.94 1.72 3.34
N ARG A 358 7.03 1.48 4.31
CA ARG A 358 7.16 0.36 5.26
C ARG A 358 6.04 -0.64 5.12
N VAL A 359 6.44 -1.91 5.02
CA VAL A 359 5.55 -3.06 5.19
C VAL A 359 5.87 -3.70 6.54
N ILE A 360 4.91 -3.65 7.45
CA ILE A 360 5.04 -4.20 8.80
C ILE A 360 4.21 -5.48 8.88
N ILE A 361 4.86 -6.58 9.22
CA ILE A 361 4.23 -7.89 9.40
C ILE A 361 4.17 -8.17 10.89
N VAL A 362 2.97 -8.22 11.44
CA VAL A 362 2.71 -8.48 12.85
C VAL A 362 2.15 -9.89 13.00
N ARG A 363 2.87 -10.76 13.68
CA ARG A 363 2.44 -12.14 13.89
C ARG A 363 1.54 -12.24 15.12
N THR A 364 0.69 -13.23 15.12
CA THR A 364 -0.22 -13.52 16.25
C THR A 364 0.51 -13.90 17.53
N ASP A 365 1.79 -14.28 17.45
CA ASP A 365 2.67 -14.52 18.61
C ASP A 365 3.42 -13.25 19.08
N GLY A 366 3.13 -12.09 18.49
CA GLY A 366 3.70 -10.79 18.83
C GLY A 366 5.03 -10.47 18.12
N ARG A 367 5.63 -11.39 17.39
CA ARG A 367 6.82 -11.07 16.61
C ARG A 367 6.46 -10.10 15.48
N THR A 368 7.26 -9.05 15.32
CA THR A 368 7.03 -8.02 14.33
C THR A 368 8.27 -7.85 13.46
N THR A 369 8.05 -7.79 12.17
CA THR A 369 9.08 -7.55 11.18
C THR A 369 8.69 -6.34 10.34
N MET A 370 9.62 -5.41 10.15
CA MET A 370 9.44 -4.22 9.32
C MET A 370 10.37 -4.31 8.12
N THR A 371 9.80 -4.21 6.94
CA THR A 371 10.54 -4.19 5.67
C THR A 371 10.40 -2.84 5.01
N HIS A 372 11.51 -2.15 4.79
CA HIS A 372 11.57 -0.97 3.95
C HIS A 372 11.76 -1.40 2.52
N ILE A 373 10.93 -0.91 1.62
CA ILE A 373 11.03 -1.17 0.18
C ILE A 373 11.33 0.12 -0.59
N GLY A 374 11.76 -0.05 -1.83
CA GLY A 374 12.06 1.07 -2.73
C GLY A 374 13.43 1.70 -2.54
N ASP A 375 14.18 1.36 -1.49
CA ASP A 375 15.56 1.79 -1.33
C ASP A 375 16.43 1.28 -2.50
N THR A 376 17.42 2.10 -2.89
CA THR A 376 18.38 1.71 -3.92
C THR A 376 19.80 1.79 -3.42
N ASP A 377 20.67 0.92 -3.95
CA ASP A 377 22.11 1.11 -3.80
C ASP A 377 22.61 2.25 -4.71
N PHE A 378 23.89 2.58 -4.56
CA PHE A 378 24.57 3.59 -5.40
C PHE A 378 24.40 3.33 -6.92
N TRP A 379 24.20 2.09 -7.32
CA TRP A 379 24.02 1.69 -8.72
C TRP A 379 22.56 1.64 -9.17
N GLY A 380 21.64 2.03 -8.29
CA GLY A 380 20.20 2.01 -8.56
C GLY A 380 19.55 0.62 -8.45
N ARG A 381 20.23 -0.36 -7.81
CA ARG A 381 19.64 -1.67 -7.55
C ARG A 381 18.79 -1.58 -6.30
N THR A 382 17.61 -2.15 -6.36
CA THR A 382 16.70 -2.17 -5.21
C THR A 382 17.30 -2.93 -4.03
N ARG A 383 17.10 -2.39 -2.83
CA ARG A 383 17.44 -3.01 -1.55
C ARG A 383 16.22 -2.98 -0.65
N ALA A 384 16.02 -4.05 0.09
CA ALA A 384 15.14 -4.03 1.23
C ALA A 384 15.97 -4.08 2.51
N ASN A 385 15.58 -3.27 3.48
CA ASN A 385 16.14 -3.30 4.82
C ASN A 385 15.11 -3.91 5.76
N VAL A 386 15.39 -5.10 6.27
CA VAL A 386 14.52 -5.80 7.22
C VAL A 386 14.99 -5.49 8.62
N THR A 387 14.06 -5.08 9.49
CA THR A 387 14.30 -4.84 10.90
C THR A 387 13.31 -5.68 11.71
N THR A 388 13.79 -6.46 12.67
CA THR A 388 12.94 -7.12 13.66
C THR A 388 12.77 -6.16 14.83
N LEU A 389 11.51 -5.88 15.17
CA LEU A 389 11.11 -4.96 16.24
C LEU A 389 10.88 -5.72 17.55
#